data_ae11684ed91160081bb7ea149e34215a
#
_entry.id   ae11684ed91160081bb7ea149e34215a
#
_cell.length_a   1.000
_cell.length_b   1.000
_cell.length_c   1.000
_cell.angle_alpha   90.00
_cell.angle_beta   90.00
_cell.angle_gamma   90.00
#
_symmetry.space_group_name_H-M   'P 1'
#
loop_
_entity.id
_entity.type
_entity.pdbx_description
1 polymer ?
#
loop_
_entity_poly.entity_id
_entity_poly.type
_entity_poly.pdbx_seq_one_letter_code
_entity_poly.pdbx_strand_id
1 'polypeptide(L)'
;CLHGRWGEDGCVQGLLEWMGLPYTHSGVLASALAMDKQRSKEVFRAAGLPVVESLIVSAATVRGSHVMDPPYVVKPNNEGSSVGVYLVEIENNGPPQLDDAMPAEVMVEKFIPGRELTTTVMGERALTVTDIHTTGWYDYDAKYKAGGSTHVVPADIPHEIFELCMDYALRAHNALGCRGVSRTDFRW
;
A
#
# COMPACT_ATOMS: atom_id res chain seq x y z
N CYS A 1 1.19 -7.18 17.26
CA CYS A 1 0.99 -6.82 15.85
C CYS A 1 1.93 -7.63 14.97
N LEU A 2 1.38 -8.29 13.96
CA LEU A 2 2.11 -8.94 12.88
C LEU A 2 1.94 -8.08 11.62
N HIS A 3 2.93 -8.04 10.76
CA HIS A 3 2.88 -7.30 9.51
C HIS A 3 3.54 -8.10 8.38
N GLY A 4 3.17 -7.75 7.12
CA GLY A 4 3.64 -8.45 5.95
C GLY A 4 2.99 -9.83 5.78
N ARG A 5 3.63 -10.65 4.93
CA ARG A 5 3.16 -11.99 4.59
C ARG A 5 3.01 -12.87 5.84
N TRP A 6 1.98 -13.70 5.85
CA TRP A 6 1.44 -14.53 6.92
C TRP A 6 0.74 -13.76 8.05
N GLY A 7 1.11 -12.49 8.32
CA GLY A 7 0.55 -11.68 9.37
C GLY A 7 -0.65 -10.83 8.97
N GLU A 8 -0.65 -10.32 7.71
CA GLU A 8 -1.66 -9.37 7.21
C GLU A 8 -2.44 -9.90 5.99
N ASP A 9 -2.16 -11.12 5.53
CA ASP A 9 -2.70 -11.72 4.30
C ASP A 9 -3.89 -12.67 4.50
N GLY A 10 -4.40 -12.76 5.72
CA GLY A 10 -5.50 -13.66 6.08
C GLY A 10 -5.06 -15.03 6.63
N CYS A 11 -3.77 -15.39 6.51
CA CYS A 11 -3.28 -16.69 6.95
C CYS A 11 -3.36 -16.88 8.46
N VAL A 12 -2.77 -16.00 9.25
CA VAL A 12 -2.84 -16.07 10.71
C VAL A 12 -4.26 -15.84 11.21
N GLN A 13 -5.04 -14.96 10.56
CA GLN A 13 -6.45 -14.73 10.88
C GLN A 13 -7.26 -16.02 10.73
N GLY A 14 -7.06 -16.78 9.62
CA GLY A 14 -7.72 -18.05 9.40
C GLY A 14 -7.36 -19.10 10.46
N LEU A 15 -6.11 -19.16 10.88
CA LEU A 15 -5.67 -20.03 11.97
C LEU A 15 -6.36 -19.67 13.30
N LEU A 16 -6.41 -18.37 13.64
CA LEU A 16 -7.04 -17.87 14.86
C LEU A 16 -8.56 -18.15 14.87
N GLU A 17 -9.24 -17.94 13.73
CA GLU A 17 -10.66 -18.27 13.59
C GLU A 17 -10.92 -19.76 13.76
N TRP A 18 -10.10 -20.62 13.14
CA TRP A 18 -10.21 -22.06 13.27
C TRP A 18 -10.00 -22.54 14.71
N MET A 19 -9.09 -21.87 15.45
CA MET A 19 -8.82 -22.16 16.87
C MET A 19 -9.84 -21.53 17.83
N GLY A 20 -10.76 -20.70 17.34
CA GLY A 20 -11.72 -19.96 18.18
C GLY A 20 -11.07 -18.88 19.04
N LEU A 21 -9.91 -18.36 18.64
CA LEU A 21 -9.18 -17.32 19.38
C LEU A 21 -9.57 -15.92 18.91
N PRO A 22 -9.94 -15.01 19.82
CA PRO A 22 -10.24 -13.64 19.46
C PRO A 22 -8.98 -12.88 19.05
N TYR A 23 -9.12 -11.97 18.08
CA TYR A 23 -8.06 -11.07 17.62
C TYR A 23 -8.63 -9.71 17.20
N THR A 24 -7.79 -8.68 17.19
CA THR A 24 -8.21 -7.28 17.02
C THR A 24 -8.16 -6.78 15.58
N HIS A 25 -7.60 -7.57 14.67
CA HIS A 25 -7.43 -7.20 13.25
C HIS A 25 -8.67 -7.53 12.41
N SER A 26 -8.64 -7.07 11.16
CA SER A 26 -9.62 -7.44 10.15
C SER A 26 -9.64 -8.94 9.92
N GLY A 27 -10.77 -9.46 9.46
CA GLY A 27 -10.96 -10.89 9.21
C GLY A 27 -10.19 -11.38 7.98
N VAL A 28 -10.30 -12.70 7.73
CA VAL A 28 -9.56 -13.41 6.66
C VAL A 28 -9.74 -12.74 5.29
N LEU A 29 -11.00 -12.51 4.88
CA LEU A 29 -11.29 -11.96 3.55
C LEU A 29 -10.74 -10.54 3.38
N ALA A 30 -10.98 -9.66 4.35
CA ALA A 30 -10.52 -8.27 4.27
C ALA A 30 -8.98 -8.19 4.24
N SER A 31 -8.30 -8.99 5.06
CA SER A 31 -6.83 -9.07 5.08
C SER A 31 -6.27 -9.61 3.76
N ALA A 32 -6.86 -10.67 3.20
CA ALA A 32 -6.43 -11.22 1.92
C ALA A 32 -6.65 -10.24 0.76
N LEU A 33 -7.79 -9.54 0.72
CA LEU A 33 -8.07 -8.50 -0.26
C LEU A 33 -7.11 -7.32 -0.14
N ALA A 34 -6.82 -6.84 1.08
CA ALA A 34 -5.90 -5.73 1.31
C ALA A 34 -4.47 -6.06 0.90
N MET A 35 -4.03 -7.30 1.07
CA MET A 35 -2.70 -7.75 0.68
C MET A 35 -2.55 -7.84 -0.85
N ASP A 36 -3.60 -8.20 -1.59
CA ASP A 36 -3.61 -8.22 -3.05
C ASP A 36 -3.92 -6.82 -3.60
N LYS A 37 -2.88 -6.10 -4.05
CA LYS A 37 -2.99 -4.71 -4.52
C LYS A 37 -3.92 -4.57 -5.72
N GLN A 38 -3.93 -5.53 -6.63
CA GLN A 38 -4.81 -5.49 -7.79
C GLN A 38 -6.28 -5.64 -7.35
N ARG A 39 -6.57 -6.61 -6.48
CA ARG A 39 -7.92 -6.84 -5.98
C ARG A 39 -8.43 -5.70 -5.11
N SER A 40 -7.60 -5.17 -4.22
CA SER A 40 -7.98 -4.01 -3.40
C SER A 40 -8.29 -2.79 -4.28
N LYS A 41 -7.51 -2.53 -5.33
CA LYS A 41 -7.78 -1.45 -6.28
C LYS A 41 -9.10 -1.65 -7.07
N GLU A 42 -9.44 -2.87 -7.43
CA GLU A 42 -10.74 -3.18 -8.06
C GLU A 42 -11.91 -2.85 -7.12
N VAL A 43 -11.80 -3.24 -5.85
CA VAL A 43 -12.80 -2.91 -4.82
C VAL A 43 -12.89 -1.39 -4.60
N PHE A 44 -11.76 -0.70 -4.51
CA PHE A 44 -11.73 0.76 -4.34
C PHE A 44 -12.35 1.50 -5.52
N ARG A 45 -12.06 1.10 -6.76
CA ARG A 45 -12.72 1.69 -7.95
C ARG A 45 -14.23 1.48 -7.92
N ALA A 46 -14.68 0.27 -7.55
CA ALA A 46 -16.13 -0.02 -7.43
C ALA A 46 -16.80 0.82 -6.33
N ALA A 47 -16.05 1.18 -5.28
CA ALA A 47 -16.51 2.09 -4.22
C ALA A 47 -16.35 3.58 -4.59
N GLY A 48 -15.91 3.91 -5.81
CA GLY A 48 -15.71 5.29 -6.26
C GLY A 48 -14.55 6.01 -5.59
N LEU A 49 -13.53 5.26 -5.13
CA LEU A 49 -12.30 5.81 -4.59
C LEU A 49 -11.26 6.01 -5.71
N PRO A 50 -10.49 7.10 -5.68
CA PRO A 50 -9.39 7.28 -6.63
C PRO A 50 -8.28 6.24 -6.37
N VAL A 51 -7.78 5.66 -7.45
CA VAL A 51 -6.64 4.73 -7.39
C VAL A 51 -5.68 5.04 -8.52
N VAL A 52 -4.40 4.87 -8.25
CA VAL A 52 -3.34 5.09 -9.24
C VAL A 52 -3.47 4.07 -10.38
N GLU A 53 -3.19 4.49 -11.61
CA GLU A 53 -3.14 3.62 -12.79
C GLU A 53 -2.07 2.55 -12.62
N SER A 54 -2.41 1.30 -12.89
CA SER A 54 -1.50 0.16 -12.73
C SER A 54 -1.87 -1.00 -13.63
N LEU A 55 -0.87 -1.84 -13.91
CA LEU A 55 -0.97 -3.05 -14.72
C LEU A 55 -0.34 -4.23 -13.96
N ILE A 56 -0.90 -5.43 -14.12
CA ILE A 56 -0.22 -6.67 -13.74
C ILE A 56 0.39 -7.27 -14.99
N VAL A 57 1.68 -7.49 -14.95
CA VAL A 57 2.45 -8.01 -16.09
C VAL A 57 3.51 -9.01 -15.62
N SER A 58 4.05 -9.82 -16.55
CA SER A 58 5.13 -10.73 -16.18
C SER A 58 6.42 -9.95 -15.86
N ALA A 59 7.16 -10.38 -14.86
CA ALA A 59 8.49 -9.82 -14.54
C ALA A 59 9.45 -9.91 -15.74
N ALA A 60 9.32 -10.94 -16.58
CA ALA A 60 10.11 -11.10 -17.79
C ALA A 60 9.83 -9.97 -18.81
N THR A 61 8.57 -9.57 -18.97
CA THR A 61 8.20 -8.43 -19.83
C THR A 61 8.85 -7.14 -19.34
N VAL A 62 8.78 -6.88 -18.03
CA VAL A 62 9.37 -5.67 -17.43
C VAL A 62 10.89 -5.62 -17.55
N ARG A 63 11.58 -6.78 -17.45
CA ARG A 63 13.03 -6.87 -17.69
C ARG A 63 13.42 -6.60 -19.15
N GLY A 64 12.50 -6.85 -20.10
CA GLY A 64 12.77 -6.72 -21.53
C GLY A 64 12.45 -5.33 -22.10
N SER A 65 11.49 -4.62 -21.54
CA SER A 65 11.05 -3.32 -22.05
C SER A 65 10.27 -2.52 -21.02
N HIS A 66 10.21 -1.19 -21.23
CA HIS A 66 9.25 -0.37 -20.50
C HIS A 66 7.81 -0.77 -20.89
N VAL A 67 6.96 -0.98 -19.90
CA VAL A 67 5.52 -1.30 -20.09
C VAL A 67 4.62 -0.10 -19.78
N MET A 68 5.21 0.98 -19.32
CA MET A 68 4.59 2.25 -19.00
C MET A 68 5.63 3.36 -19.18
N ASP A 69 5.20 4.57 -19.52
CA ASP A 69 6.10 5.73 -19.62
C ASP A 69 6.64 6.09 -18.21
N PRO A 70 7.97 6.26 -18.04
CA PRO A 70 8.54 6.71 -16.76
C PRO A 70 8.06 8.13 -16.38
N PRO A 71 7.97 8.45 -15.08
CA PRO A 71 8.34 7.61 -13.95
C PRO A 71 7.23 6.63 -13.53
N TYR A 72 7.63 5.41 -13.19
CA TYR A 72 6.72 4.40 -12.66
C TYR A 72 7.39 3.51 -11.58
N VAL A 73 6.58 2.76 -10.86
CA VAL A 73 7.03 1.85 -9.80
C VAL A 73 6.73 0.41 -10.21
N VAL A 74 7.69 -0.49 -10.01
CA VAL A 74 7.50 -1.94 -10.13
C VAL A 74 7.55 -2.55 -8.74
N LYS A 75 6.56 -3.37 -8.40
CA LYS A 75 6.45 -3.98 -7.06
C LYS A 75 5.72 -5.32 -7.12
N PRO A 76 5.94 -6.22 -6.15
CA PRO A 76 5.11 -7.41 -5.99
C PRO A 76 3.64 -7.03 -5.74
N ASN A 77 2.72 -7.80 -6.34
CA ASN A 77 1.29 -7.59 -6.11
C ASN A 77 0.88 -7.93 -4.65
N ASN A 78 1.45 -9.00 -4.09
CA ASN A 78 1.01 -9.61 -2.84
C ASN A 78 2.06 -9.59 -1.72
N GLU A 79 2.93 -8.57 -1.69
CA GLU A 79 3.92 -8.38 -0.61
C GLU A 79 3.68 -7.05 0.10
N GLY A 80 4.11 -7.00 1.38
CA GLY A 80 4.04 -5.81 2.22
C GLY A 80 5.40 -5.13 2.43
N SER A 81 5.43 -4.10 3.28
CA SER A 81 6.64 -3.47 3.83
C SER A 81 7.65 -2.94 2.81
N SER A 82 7.21 -2.52 1.62
CA SER A 82 8.07 -2.02 0.53
C SER A 82 9.15 -3.02 0.04
N VAL A 83 8.97 -4.31 0.28
CA VAL A 83 9.88 -5.34 -0.23
C VAL A 83 9.75 -5.44 -1.75
N GLY A 84 10.88 -5.41 -2.46
CA GLY A 84 10.93 -5.57 -3.91
C GLY A 84 10.30 -4.40 -4.69
N VAL A 85 10.37 -3.17 -4.18
CA VAL A 85 9.87 -1.97 -4.86
C VAL A 85 10.99 -1.30 -5.63
N TYR A 86 10.77 -1.07 -6.94
CA TYR A 86 11.72 -0.41 -7.84
C TYR A 86 11.09 0.84 -8.43
N LEU A 87 11.73 1.99 -8.24
CA LEU A 87 11.38 3.23 -8.93
C LEU A 87 12.14 3.30 -10.27
N VAL A 88 11.41 3.51 -11.35
CA VAL A 88 11.97 3.74 -12.67
C VAL A 88 11.77 5.21 -13.02
N GLU A 89 12.87 5.96 -13.05
CA GLU A 89 12.89 7.39 -13.33
C GLU A 89 13.04 7.68 -14.82
N ILE A 90 12.78 8.92 -15.23
CA ILE A 90 12.83 9.38 -16.63
C ILE A 90 14.24 9.21 -17.21
N GLU A 91 15.27 9.41 -16.39
CA GLU A 91 16.68 9.32 -16.78
C GLU A 91 17.18 7.88 -16.97
N ASN A 92 16.40 6.89 -16.58
CA ASN A 92 16.77 5.48 -16.73
C ASN A 92 16.77 5.09 -18.23
N ASN A 93 17.96 4.78 -18.75
CA ASN A 93 18.19 4.41 -20.15
C ASN A 93 17.81 2.95 -20.49
N GLY A 94 16.82 2.39 -19.81
CA GLY A 94 16.35 1.04 -20.08
C GLY A 94 15.43 0.50 -18.98
N PRO A 95 14.87 -0.70 -19.21
CA PRO A 95 13.98 -1.33 -18.25
C PRO A 95 14.69 -1.63 -16.92
N PRO A 96 13.96 -1.71 -15.80
CA PRO A 96 14.56 -1.95 -14.49
C PRO A 96 15.17 -3.35 -14.39
N GLN A 97 16.31 -3.44 -13.72
CA GLN A 97 16.94 -4.72 -13.37
C GLN A 97 16.27 -5.27 -12.11
N LEU A 98 15.28 -6.11 -12.29
CA LEU A 98 14.56 -6.74 -11.18
C LEU A 98 15.36 -7.91 -10.61
N ASP A 99 15.38 -8.02 -9.28
CA ASP A 99 15.95 -9.17 -8.58
C ASP A 99 15.29 -10.48 -9.04
N ASP A 100 16.05 -11.59 -9.03
CA ASP A 100 15.56 -12.92 -9.37
C ASP A 100 14.51 -13.45 -8.36
N ALA A 101 14.52 -12.91 -7.14
CA ALA A 101 13.51 -13.20 -6.12
C ALA A 101 12.13 -12.55 -6.40
N MET A 102 12.04 -11.66 -7.41
CA MET A 102 10.75 -11.08 -7.78
C MET A 102 9.78 -12.16 -8.28
N PRO A 103 8.49 -12.08 -7.91
CA PRO A 103 7.49 -13.03 -8.40
C PRO A 103 7.36 -12.97 -9.92
N ALA A 104 6.82 -14.06 -10.51
CA ALA A 104 6.63 -14.16 -11.95
C ALA A 104 5.71 -13.06 -12.52
N GLU A 105 4.75 -12.59 -11.73
CA GLU A 105 3.88 -11.46 -12.05
C GLU A 105 4.12 -10.32 -11.06
N VAL A 106 4.19 -9.10 -11.58
CA VAL A 106 4.46 -7.87 -10.84
C VAL A 106 3.43 -6.80 -11.19
N MET A 107 3.19 -5.90 -10.25
CA MET A 107 2.45 -4.67 -10.51
C MET A 107 3.41 -3.59 -11.02
N VAL A 108 3.06 -2.98 -12.15
CA VAL A 108 3.64 -1.73 -12.62
C VAL A 108 2.62 -0.63 -12.39
N GLU A 109 3.00 0.42 -11.71
CA GLU A 109 2.11 1.48 -11.26
C GLU A 109 2.73 2.84 -11.55
N LYS A 110 1.92 3.77 -12.08
CA LYS A 110 2.37 5.14 -12.33
C LYS A 110 2.92 5.77 -11.04
N PHE A 111 4.09 6.38 -11.12
CA PHE A 111 4.63 7.11 -9.97
C PHE A 111 3.86 8.41 -9.76
N ILE A 112 3.41 8.63 -8.53
CA ILE A 112 2.78 9.88 -8.11
C ILE A 112 3.77 10.62 -7.21
N PRO A 113 4.32 11.75 -7.65
CA PRO A 113 5.15 12.60 -6.81
C PRO A 113 4.30 13.27 -5.72
N GLY A 114 4.95 13.77 -4.67
CA GLY A 114 4.29 14.51 -3.61
C GLY A 114 4.49 13.92 -2.23
N ARG A 115 3.71 14.43 -1.27
CA ARG A 115 3.79 14.04 0.15
C ARG A 115 3.17 12.67 0.38
N GLU A 116 3.74 11.92 1.30
CA GLU A 116 3.20 10.64 1.75
C GLU A 116 2.35 10.86 3.01
N LEU A 117 1.05 10.61 2.89
CA LEU A 117 0.10 10.75 3.98
C LEU A 117 -0.46 9.39 4.34
N THR A 118 -0.79 9.21 5.61
CA THR A 118 -1.49 7.99 6.06
C THR A 118 -2.59 8.31 7.05
N THR A 119 -3.69 7.58 6.97
CA THR A 119 -4.83 7.71 7.87
C THR A 119 -5.17 6.39 8.51
N THR A 120 -5.28 6.38 9.83
CA THR A 120 -5.73 5.20 10.59
C THR A 120 -7.23 5.26 10.81
N VAL A 121 -7.90 4.14 10.56
CA VAL A 121 -9.30 3.91 10.91
C VAL A 121 -9.36 2.94 12.08
N MET A 122 -10.21 3.22 13.07
CA MET A 122 -10.49 2.33 14.19
C MET A 122 -12.00 2.18 14.36
N GLY A 123 -12.50 0.97 14.11
CA GLY A 123 -13.93 0.69 14.04
C GLY A 123 -14.59 1.48 12.91
N GLU A 124 -15.53 2.35 13.25
CA GLU A 124 -16.28 3.16 12.29
C GLU A 124 -15.76 4.61 12.17
N ARG A 125 -14.55 4.87 12.64
CA ARG A 125 -14.02 6.24 12.72
C ARG A 125 -12.59 6.34 12.21
N ALA A 126 -12.36 7.23 11.25
CA ALA A 126 -11.03 7.71 10.91
C ALA A 126 -10.52 8.59 12.07
N LEU A 127 -9.25 8.43 12.45
CA LEU A 127 -8.69 9.08 13.64
C LEU A 127 -8.04 10.42 13.31
N THR A 128 -7.04 10.39 12.43
CA THR A 128 -6.31 11.58 11.99
C THR A 128 -5.48 11.26 10.75
N VAL A 129 -4.99 12.28 10.08
CA VAL A 129 -3.99 12.16 9.00
C VAL A 129 -2.61 12.38 9.58
N THR A 130 -1.69 11.52 9.23
CA THR A 130 -0.26 11.61 9.54
C THR A 130 0.51 11.92 8.27
N ASP A 131 1.41 12.89 8.32
CA ASP A 131 2.36 13.18 7.26
C ASP A 131 3.68 12.46 7.52
N ILE A 132 4.18 11.72 6.53
CA ILE A 132 5.39 10.93 6.63
C ILE A 132 6.50 11.61 5.84
N HIS A 133 7.49 12.13 6.54
CA HIS A 133 8.66 12.79 5.97
C HIS A 133 9.83 11.83 5.93
N THR A 134 10.44 11.67 4.75
CA THR A 134 11.63 10.86 4.53
C THR A 134 12.70 11.67 3.81
N THR A 135 13.97 11.33 4.00
CA THR A 135 15.09 11.97 3.28
C THR A 135 15.34 11.38 1.88
N GLY A 136 14.42 10.58 1.38
CA GLY A 136 14.49 9.92 0.08
C GLY A 136 13.24 9.09 -0.18
N TRP A 137 13.38 8.03 -0.96
CA TRP A 137 12.30 7.09 -1.19
C TRP A 137 11.89 6.39 0.11
N TYR A 138 10.57 6.27 0.36
CA TYR A 138 10.05 5.58 1.55
C TYR A 138 10.12 4.06 1.38
N ASP A 139 11.35 3.54 1.38
CA ASP A 139 11.68 2.13 1.27
C ASP A 139 11.62 1.40 2.62
N TYR A 140 12.09 0.16 2.64
CA TYR A 140 12.14 -0.66 3.84
C TYR A 140 13.03 -0.02 4.92
N ASP A 141 14.18 0.52 4.53
CA ASP A 141 15.13 1.15 5.45
C ASP A 141 14.55 2.44 6.07
N ALA A 142 13.87 3.25 5.27
CA ALA A 142 13.19 4.45 5.75
C ALA A 142 12.05 4.13 6.74
N LYS A 143 11.42 2.95 6.62
CA LYS A 143 10.35 2.49 7.53
C LYS A 143 10.85 1.97 8.87
N TYR A 144 11.99 1.27 8.88
CA TYR A 144 12.40 0.46 10.04
C TYR A 144 13.73 0.84 10.67
N LYS A 145 14.58 1.64 10.00
CA LYS A 145 15.81 2.18 10.61
C LYS A 145 15.52 3.40 11.46
N ALA A 146 16.20 3.50 12.58
CA ALA A 146 16.10 4.69 13.46
C ALA A 146 16.48 5.96 12.69
N GLY A 147 15.58 6.96 12.68
CA GLY A 147 15.77 8.21 11.95
C GLY A 147 15.49 8.14 10.44
N GLY A 148 14.99 7.02 9.91
CA GLY A 148 14.64 6.87 8.50
C GLY A 148 13.41 7.70 8.08
N SER A 149 12.50 7.96 9.00
CA SER A 149 11.33 8.81 8.78
C SER A 149 10.95 9.62 10.01
N THR A 150 10.27 10.75 9.80
CA THR A 150 9.60 11.52 10.85
C THR A 150 8.12 11.63 10.53
N HIS A 151 7.30 11.70 11.59
CA HIS A 151 5.85 11.71 11.47
C HIS A 151 5.28 12.96 12.11
N VAL A 152 4.50 13.73 11.35
CA VAL A 152 3.77 14.90 11.86
C VAL A 152 2.30 14.51 12.05
N VAL A 153 1.81 14.63 13.27
CA VAL A 153 0.45 14.20 13.67
C VAL A 153 -0.20 15.30 14.52
N PRO A 154 -1.32 15.89 14.11
CA PRO A 154 -1.95 15.77 12.80
C PRO A 154 -1.09 16.37 11.68
N ALA A 155 -1.29 15.93 10.44
CA ALA A 155 -0.60 16.46 9.26
C ALA A 155 -0.91 17.95 9.06
N ASP A 156 0.13 18.74 8.77
CA ASP A 156 -0.02 20.16 8.39
C ASP A 156 -0.28 20.27 6.87
N ILE A 157 -1.55 20.14 6.50
CA ILE A 157 -2.06 20.15 5.11
C ILE A 157 -3.35 20.96 5.04
N PRO A 158 -3.79 21.40 3.84
CA PRO A 158 -5.07 22.07 3.68
C PRO A 158 -6.22 21.22 4.24
N HIS A 159 -7.15 21.89 4.92
CA HIS A 159 -8.28 21.23 5.59
C HIS A 159 -9.09 20.34 4.64
N GLU A 160 -9.30 20.78 3.41
CA GLU A 160 -10.00 20.01 2.38
C GLU A 160 -9.32 18.66 2.05
N ILE A 161 -7.97 18.65 2.01
CA ILE A 161 -7.19 17.43 1.77
C ILE A 161 -7.23 16.53 3.00
N PHE A 162 -7.18 17.13 4.20
CA PHE A 162 -7.31 16.39 5.44
C PHE A 162 -8.65 15.63 5.50
N GLU A 163 -9.76 16.31 5.21
CA GLU A 163 -11.09 15.71 5.21
C GLU A 163 -11.24 14.63 4.11
N LEU A 164 -10.67 14.84 2.92
CA LEU A 164 -10.66 13.83 1.87
C LEU A 164 -9.90 12.57 2.29
N CYS A 165 -8.73 12.70 2.92
CA CYS A 165 -7.98 11.55 3.43
C CYS A 165 -8.79 10.78 4.49
N MET A 166 -9.48 11.49 5.39
CA MET A 166 -10.33 10.89 6.42
C MET A 166 -11.52 10.13 5.79
N ASP A 167 -12.24 10.75 4.84
CA ASP A 167 -13.35 10.14 4.11
C ASP A 167 -12.90 8.91 3.32
N TYR A 168 -11.85 9.05 2.53
CA TYR A 168 -11.36 7.95 1.68
C TYR A 168 -10.84 6.77 2.50
N ALA A 169 -10.16 7.01 3.62
CA ALA A 169 -9.70 5.95 4.51
C ALA A 169 -10.86 5.17 5.11
N LEU A 170 -11.90 5.87 5.59
CA LEU A 170 -13.10 5.22 6.15
C LEU A 170 -13.86 4.43 5.07
N ARG A 171 -14.02 4.99 3.87
CA ARG A 171 -14.66 4.29 2.75
C ARG A 171 -13.86 3.09 2.28
N ALA A 172 -12.53 3.17 2.23
CA ALA A 172 -11.67 2.04 1.90
C ALA A 172 -11.78 0.92 2.93
N HIS A 173 -11.76 1.27 4.24
CA HIS A 173 -12.00 0.35 5.34
C HIS A 173 -13.31 -0.42 5.19
N ASN A 174 -14.40 0.30 4.93
CA ASN A 174 -15.72 -0.28 4.75
C ASN A 174 -15.83 -1.12 3.47
N ALA A 175 -15.26 -0.66 2.36
CA ALA A 175 -15.32 -1.34 1.08
C ALA A 175 -14.62 -2.72 1.09
N LEU A 176 -13.51 -2.84 1.82
CA LEU A 176 -12.82 -4.12 2.02
C LEU A 176 -13.49 -5.00 3.09
N GLY A 177 -14.48 -4.49 3.84
CA GLY A 177 -15.07 -5.19 4.98
C GLY A 177 -14.12 -5.33 6.17
N CYS A 178 -13.27 -4.34 6.36
CA CYS A 178 -12.37 -4.28 7.50
C CYS A 178 -13.11 -4.14 8.82
N ARG A 179 -12.48 -4.61 9.90
CA ARG A 179 -12.88 -4.39 11.28
C ARG A 179 -11.67 -4.09 12.14
N GLY A 180 -11.90 -3.57 13.36
CA GLY A 180 -10.80 -3.22 14.26
C GLY A 180 -10.01 -2.05 13.72
N VAL A 181 -8.75 -2.24 13.39
CA VAL A 181 -7.86 -1.17 12.93
C VAL A 181 -7.38 -1.44 11.50
N SER A 182 -7.38 -0.40 10.66
CA SER A 182 -6.72 -0.40 9.35
C SER A 182 -6.00 0.92 9.10
N ARG A 183 -5.12 0.93 8.10
CA ARG A 183 -4.38 2.11 7.66
C ARG A 183 -4.48 2.24 6.15
N THR A 184 -4.69 3.46 5.69
CA THR A 184 -4.73 3.78 4.25
C THR A 184 -3.66 4.82 3.95
N ASP A 185 -2.81 4.52 2.98
CA ASP A 185 -1.71 5.38 2.56
C ASP A 185 -2.09 6.16 1.29
N PHE A 186 -1.68 7.43 1.21
CA PHE A 186 -2.00 8.37 0.13
C PHE A 186 -0.75 9.06 -0.40
N ARG A 187 -0.81 9.52 -1.64
CA ARG A 187 0.12 10.48 -2.26
C ARG A 187 -0.62 11.75 -2.63
N TRP A 188 -0.10 12.90 -2.16
CA TRP A 188 -0.66 14.22 -2.38
C TRP A 188 0.39 15.27 -2.73
#